data_dac3ecf52e1f534f7850eb2470ce9d90
#
_entry.id   dac3ecf52e1f534f7850eb2470ce9d90
#
_cell.length_a   1.000
_cell.length_b   1.000
_cell.length_c   1.000
_cell.angle_alpha   90.00
_cell.angle_beta   90.00
_cell.angle_gamma   90.00
#
_symmetry.space_group_name_H-M   'P 1'
#
loop_
_entity.id
_entity.type
_entity.pdbx_description
1 polymer ?
#
loop_
_entity_poly.entity_id
_entity_poly.type
_entity_poly.pdbx_seq_one_letter_code
_entity_poly.pdbx_strand_id
1 'polypeptide(L)' 'MINSRYPTSEQNLICFILSQNLTTFLLPIFIVRLDERTGNIYILAGEETGIVINRNGKWRYDE' A
#
# COMPACT_ATOMS: atom_id res chain seq x y z
N MET A 1 17.21 14.54 -3.63
CA MET A 1 16.51 14.36 -2.34
C MET A 1 15.22 13.60 -2.55
N ILE A 2 15.00 12.59 -1.73
CA ILE A 2 13.77 11.81 -1.82
C ILE A 2 12.65 12.56 -1.10
N ASN A 3 11.54 12.76 -1.79
CA ASN A 3 10.37 13.34 -1.16
C ASN A 3 9.42 12.22 -0.73
N SER A 4 9.46 11.88 0.56
CA SER A 4 8.65 10.80 1.12
C SER A 4 7.21 11.23 1.43
N ARG A 5 6.85 12.47 1.11
CA ARG A 5 5.48 12.97 1.37
C ARG A 5 4.46 12.46 0.36
N TYR A 6 4.93 12.08 -0.82
CA TYR A 6 4.05 11.67 -1.90
C TYR A 6 4.48 10.32 -2.43
N PRO A 7 3.54 9.46 -2.78
CA PRO A 7 3.90 8.18 -3.38
C PRO A 7 4.44 8.39 -4.80
N THR A 8 5.22 7.41 -5.24
CA THR A 8 5.66 7.38 -6.63
C THR A 8 4.53 6.92 -7.54
N SER A 9 4.70 7.13 -8.85
CA SER A 9 3.71 6.64 -9.82
C SER A 9 3.55 5.13 -9.76
N GLU A 10 4.66 4.41 -9.57
CA GLU A 10 4.64 2.97 -9.43
C GLU A 10 3.85 2.53 -8.20
N GLN A 11 4.05 3.23 -7.08
CA GLN A 11 3.30 2.95 -5.86
C GLN A 11 1.81 3.19 -6.05
N ASN A 12 1.46 4.29 -6.72
CA ASN A 12 0.05 4.61 -6.95
C ASN A 12 -0.62 3.53 -7.77
N LEU A 13 0.04 3.07 -8.84
CA LEU A 13 -0.50 2.03 -9.68
C LEU A 13 -0.71 0.73 -8.91
N ILE A 14 0.31 0.30 -8.19
CA ILE A 14 0.24 -0.96 -7.43
C ILE A 14 -0.78 -0.84 -6.29
N CYS A 15 -0.82 0.31 -5.62
CA CYS A 15 -1.80 0.54 -4.56
C CYS A 15 -3.23 0.40 -5.09
N PHE A 16 -3.50 0.97 -6.26
CA PHE A 16 -4.82 0.84 -6.87
C PHE A 16 -5.15 -0.61 -7.22
N ILE A 17 -4.21 -1.30 -7.87
CA ILE A 17 -4.43 -2.69 -8.29
C ILE A 17 -4.69 -3.58 -7.07
N LEU A 18 -3.88 -3.45 -6.03
CA LEU A 18 -4.06 -4.24 -4.81
C LEU A 18 -5.37 -3.90 -4.11
N SER A 19 -5.73 -2.62 -4.06
CA SER A 19 -6.98 -2.20 -3.45
C SER A 19 -8.18 -2.80 -4.19
N GLN A 20 -8.12 -2.81 -5.52
CA GLN A 20 -9.16 -3.40 -6.33
C GLN A 20 -9.27 -4.91 -6.07
N ASN A 21 -8.13 -5.59 -5.98
CA ASN A 21 -8.12 -7.02 -5.68
C ASN A 21 -8.71 -7.31 -4.30
N LEU A 22 -8.35 -6.53 -3.30
CA LEU A 22 -8.89 -6.69 -1.95
C LEU A 22 -10.41 -6.50 -1.95
N THR A 23 -10.88 -5.51 -2.68
CA THR A 23 -12.32 -5.26 -2.81
C THR A 23 -13.01 -6.45 -3.51
N THR A 24 -12.38 -6.99 -4.54
CA THR A 24 -12.92 -8.15 -5.26
C THR A 24 -13.07 -9.35 -4.34
N PHE A 25 -12.13 -9.53 -3.40
CA PHE A 25 -12.22 -10.62 -2.42
C PHE A 25 -13.06 -10.26 -1.20
N LEU A 26 -13.76 -9.12 -1.24
CA LEU A 26 -14.64 -8.67 -0.16
C LEU A 26 -13.88 -8.44 1.14
N LEU A 27 -12.62 -8.02 1.05
CA LEU A 27 -11.82 -7.65 2.21
C LEU A 27 -11.90 -6.13 2.37
N PRO A 28 -12.58 -5.63 3.40
CA PRO A 28 -12.68 -4.18 3.57
C PRO A 28 -11.32 -3.58 3.88
N ILE A 29 -11.08 -2.41 3.30
CA ILE A 29 -9.81 -1.69 3.53
C ILE A 29 -10.04 -0.74 4.70
N PHE A 30 -9.25 -0.90 5.75
CA PHE A 30 -9.36 -0.07 6.95
C PHE A 30 -8.37 1.07 6.96
N ILE A 31 -7.16 0.85 6.43
CA ILE A 31 -6.09 1.86 6.45
C ILE A 31 -5.37 1.83 5.12
N VAL A 32 -5.19 3.01 4.53
CA VAL A 32 -4.25 3.23 3.43
C VAL A 32 -3.48 4.48 3.80
N ARG A 33 -2.17 4.36 4.00
CA ARG A 33 -1.38 5.51 4.40
C ARG A 33 0.02 5.44 3.84
N LEU A 34 0.63 6.60 3.68
CA LEU A 34 2.03 6.73 3.32
C LEU A 34 2.83 6.91 4.61
N ASP A 35 3.84 6.06 4.81
CA ASP A 35 4.78 6.22 5.91
C ASP A 35 5.86 7.20 5.45
N GLU A 36 5.82 8.42 5.97
CA GLU A 36 6.74 9.46 5.52
C GLU A 36 8.18 9.17 5.89
N ARG A 37 8.43 8.32 6.89
CA ARG A 37 9.79 7.97 7.29
C ARG A 37 10.47 7.09 6.26
N THR A 38 9.73 6.18 5.66
CA THR A 38 10.29 5.20 4.73
C THR A 38 9.88 5.46 3.30
N GLY A 39 8.79 6.20 3.10
CA GLY A 39 8.20 6.39 1.77
C GLY A 39 7.38 5.21 1.31
N ASN A 40 7.15 4.22 2.16
CA ASN A 40 6.34 3.05 1.81
C ASN A 40 4.85 3.35 2.01
N ILE A 41 4.02 2.68 1.22
CA ILE A 41 2.57 2.70 1.43
C ILE A 41 2.20 1.47 2.25
N TYR A 42 1.33 1.67 3.24
CA TYR A 42 0.81 0.59 4.05
C TYR A 42 -0.70 0.47 3.84
N ILE A 43 -1.17 -0.75 3.59
CA ILE A 43 -2.59 -1.06 3.46
C ILE A 43 -2.94 -2.11 4.50
N LEU A 44 -3.99 -1.84 5.28
CA LEU A 44 -4.55 -2.84 6.19
C LEU A 44 -5.96 -3.17 5.70
N ALA A 45 -6.20 -4.46 5.44
CA ALA A 45 -7.49 -4.93 4.96
C ALA A 45 -7.92 -6.16 5.74
N GLY A 46 -9.23 -6.36 5.85
CA GLY A 46 -9.75 -7.45 6.64
C GLY A 46 -9.31 -7.31 8.08
N GLU A 47 -9.13 -8.44 8.77
CA GLU A 47 -8.71 -8.39 10.16
C GLU A 47 -7.19 -8.38 10.32
N GLU A 48 -6.47 -9.01 9.38
CA GLU A 48 -5.04 -9.24 9.58
C GLU A 48 -4.20 -9.07 8.32
N THR A 49 -4.78 -8.62 7.21
CA THR A 49 -4.04 -8.52 5.96
C THR A 49 -3.37 -7.16 5.86
N GLY A 50 -2.09 -7.13 6.20
CA GLY A 50 -1.26 -5.93 6.02
C GLY A 50 -0.39 -6.07 4.78
N ILE A 51 -0.26 -5.01 4.01
CA ILE A 51 0.54 -4.97 2.79
C ILE A 51 1.41 -3.73 2.81
N VAL A 52 2.68 -3.89 2.46
CA VAL A 52 3.62 -2.79 2.34
C VAL A 52 4.06 -2.69 0.89
N ILE A 53 3.98 -1.49 0.33
CA ILE A 53 4.40 -1.20 -1.05
C ILE A 53 5.58 -0.24 -0.99
N ASN A 54 6.74 -0.67 -1.49
CA ASN A 54 7.91 0.20 -1.47
C ASN A 54 7.87 1.20 -2.63
N ARG A 55 8.83 2.12 -2.65
CA ARG A 55 8.84 3.21 -3.63
C ARG A 55 9.01 2.72 -5.08
N ASN A 56 9.51 1.50 -5.27
CA ASN A 56 9.64 0.91 -6.60
C ASN A 56 8.36 0.20 -7.06
N GLY A 57 7.32 0.21 -6.23
CA GLY A 57 6.08 -0.45 -6.57
C GLY A 57 6.06 -1.93 -6.24
N LYS A 58 7.08 -2.43 -5.57
CA LYS A 58 7.10 -3.83 -5.12
C LYS A 58 6.40 -3.93 -3.78
N TRP A 59 5.64 -4.98 -3.61
CA TRP A 59 4.84 -5.14 -2.40
C TRP A 59 5.09 -6.48 -1.74
N ARG A 60 4.78 -6.55 -0.47
CA ARG A 60 4.85 -7.77 0.32
C ARG A 60 3.84 -7.70 1.45
N TYR A 61 3.52 -8.85 2.00
CA TYR A 61 2.69 -8.88 3.21
C TYR A 61 3.51 -8.42 4.40
N ASP A 62 2.86 -7.67 5.27
CA ASP A 62 3.46 -7.22 6.52
C ASP A 62 3.12 -8.25 7.60
N GLU A 63 4.04 -9.16 7.83
CA GLU A 63 3.86 -10.21 8.82
C GLU A 63 4.68 -9.97 10.06
#